data_54eab57efc9b490c56eee1c14fde3634
#
_entry.id   54eab57efc9b490c56eee1c14fde3634
#
_cell.length_a   1.000
_cell.length_b   1.000
_cell.length_c   1.000
_cell.angle_alpha   90.00
_cell.angle_beta   90.00
_cell.angle_gamma   90.00
#
_symmetry.space_group_name_H-M   'P 1'
#
loop_
_entity.id
_entity.type
_entity.pdbx_description
1 polymer ?
#
loop_
_entity_poly.entity_id
_entity_poly.type
_entity_poly.pdbx_seq_one_letter_code
_entity_poly.pdbx_strand_id
1 'polypeptide(L)'
;MKMKIKHMMITAFAVLFCTVKADAQGQSLPILTMNTDARTAMGNASVAAEGMFLYTNPAAFFTIDKKWTTDVSASLFEKDEDIEGRYGLYAATVGYKLAKRHAVFAGFRYAGGLKLKGFDMLGNPTKDYKPYDWTIDLGYSYQIGNGFSAYATGSFLFSHLSKNANGAAFTIGAAYQNNEINVLNCPAKLMIDAKVADIGPKLDYGNGYKTSMPTHITGGGALTVDVSDKHQIGVAASASYYCEVDNHSMTMAGAGAEYTYNKMLSVRAGYEYGNHDLSHFTVGAGIKYQGLRLNGSYMLGTTEAKNSYLTVGLGYDF
;
A
#
# COMPACT_ATOMS: atom_id res chain seq x y z
N MET A 1 -29.38 21.00 7.91
CA MET A 1 -28.64 20.93 6.62
C MET A 1 -27.34 20.12 6.68
N LYS A 2 -26.53 20.25 7.75
CA LYS A 2 -25.26 19.48 7.89
C LYS A 2 -25.43 17.94 7.94
N MET A 3 -26.54 17.42 8.46
CA MET A 3 -26.78 15.98 8.56
C MET A 3 -27.16 15.32 7.23
N LYS A 4 -27.83 16.05 6.32
CA LYS A 4 -28.19 15.54 4.98
C LYS A 4 -26.98 15.35 4.05
N ILE A 5 -25.96 16.20 4.18
CA ILE A 5 -24.71 16.09 3.38
C ILE A 5 -23.91 14.85 3.80
N LYS A 6 -23.84 14.52 5.11
CA LYS A 6 -23.19 13.30 5.59
C LYS A 6 -23.85 12.03 5.01
N HIS A 7 -25.16 11.96 5.01
CA HIS A 7 -25.89 10.80 4.46
C HIS A 7 -25.75 10.72 2.93
N MET A 8 -25.76 11.85 2.25
CA MET A 8 -25.59 11.89 0.78
C MET A 8 -24.17 11.48 0.34
N MET A 9 -23.12 11.82 1.09
CA MET A 9 -21.76 11.35 0.81
C MET A 9 -21.59 9.85 1.09
N ILE A 10 -22.18 9.33 2.17
CA ILE A 10 -22.16 7.89 2.46
C ILE A 10 -22.95 7.12 1.40
N THR A 11 -24.08 7.64 0.94
CA THR A 11 -24.93 7.01 -0.10
C THR A 11 -24.25 7.10 -1.48
N ALA A 12 -23.62 8.22 -1.82
CA ALA A 12 -22.86 8.37 -3.08
C ALA A 12 -21.66 7.43 -3.12
N PHE A 13 -20.98 7.24 -1.98
CA PHE A 13 -19.88 6.28 -1.86
C PHE A 13 -20.38 4.83 -1.99
N ALA A 14 -21.52 4.49 -1.36
CA ALA A 14 -22.14 3.16 -1.48
C ALA A 14 -22.63 2.86 -2.90
N VAL A 15 -23.11 3.86 -3.66
CA VAL A 15 -23.57 3.68 -5.05
C VAL A 15 -22.40 3.51 -6.02
N LEU A 16 -21.25 4.14 -5.78
CA LEU A 16 -20.04 3.88 -6.57
C LEU A 16 -19.54 2.42 -6.43
N PHE A 17 -19.77 1.80 -5.26
CA PHE A 17 -19.37 0.42 -4.99
C PHE A 17 -20.15 -0.64 -5.79
N CYS A 18 -21.38 -0.33 -6.28
CA CYS A 18 -22.24 -1.32 -6.89
C CYS A 18 -22.10 -1.44 -8.42
N THR A 19 -21.31 -0.59 -9.08
CA THR A 19 -21.30 -0.53 -10.56
C THR A 19 -19.98 -0.84 -11.23
N VAL A 20 -18.90 -1.07 -10.48
CA VAL A 20 -17.58 -1.41 -11.05
C VAL A 20 -17.52 -2.92 -11.28
N LYS A 21 -17.88 -3.37 -12.46
CA LYS A 21 -17.44 -4.69 -12.97
C LYS A 21 -16.05 -4.50 -13.55
N ALA A 22 -15.03 -4.71 -12.76
CA ALA A 22 -13.66 -4.72 -13.23
C ALA A 22 -13.16 -6.18 -13.25
N ASP A 23 -12.70 -6.62 -14.39
CA ASP A 23 -12.03 -7.90 -14.54
C ASP A 23 -10.60 -7.77 -13.97
N ALA A 24 -10.34 -8.20 -12.75
CA ALA A 24 -9.03 -8.13 -12.14
C ALA A 24 -8.56 -9.49 -11.60
N GLN A 25 -7.32 -9.86 -11.85
CA GLN A 25 -6.62 -10.96 -11.14
C GLN A 25 -5.87 -10.37 -9.95
N GLY A 26 -6.32 -10.71 -8.75
CA GLY A 26 -5.62 -10.29 -7.53
C GLY A 26 -4.16 -10.62 -7.61
N GLN A 27 -3.16 -10.19 -7.22
CA GLN A 27 -1.71 -10.50 -7.17
C GLN A 27 -0.99 -10.78 -8.49
N SER A 28 -1.59 -10.58 -9.65
CA SER A 28 -0.88 -10.78 -10.92
C SER A 28 0.24 -9.75 -11.17
N LEU A 29 0.25 -8.63 -10.45
CA LEU A 29 1.22 -7.55 -10.53
C LEU A 29 1.69 -7.10 -9.14
N PRO A 30 2.64 -7.83 -8.50
CA PRO A 30 3.12 -7.53 -7.15
C PRO A 30 3.59 -6.07 -6.96
N ILE A 31 4.13 -5.47 -8.01
CA ILE A 31 4.57 -4.06 -7.98
C ILE A 31 3.45 -3.07 -7.65
N LEU A 32 2.19 -3.40 -7.93
CA LEU A 32 1.03 -2.57 -7.59
C LEU A 32 0.40 -2.95 -6.24
N THR A 33 0.36 -4.25 -5.91
CA THR A 33 -0.40 -4.78 -4.78
C THR A 33 0.40 -4.86 -3.49
N MET A 34 1.72 -5.00 -3.58
CA MET A 34 2.54 -5.11 -2.40
C MET A 34 2.79 -3.77 -1.73
N ASN A 35 2.71 -3.79 -0.44
CA ASN A 35 2.97 -2.63 0.38
C ASN A 35 4.47 -2.34 0.45
N THR A 36 4.84 -1.08 0.30
CA THR A 36 6.23 -0.61 0.30
C THR A 36 6.60 0.13 1.58
N ASP A 37 5.66 0.36 2.50
CA ASP A 37 5.93 0.98 3.80
C ASP A 37 6.23 -0.08 4.85
N ALA A 38 7.40 -0.01 5.47
CA ALA A 38 7.78 -0.91 6.56
C ALA A 38 6.85 -0.83 7.80
N ARG A 39 6.02 0.22 7.92
CA ARG A 39 4.98 0.30 8.95
C ARG A 39 3.82 -0.67 8.75
N THR A 40 3.73 -1.28 7.59
CA THR A 40 2.74 -2.34 7.31
C THR A 40 2.87 -3.57 8.18
N ALA A 41 3.90 -3.61 9.03
CA ALA A 41 4.00 -4.53 10.16
C ALA A 41 2.77 -4.55 11.09
N MET A 42 1.75 -3.77 10.80
CA MET A 42 0.43 -3.77 11.45
C MET A 42 -0.62 -4.53 10.60
N GLY A 43 -0.25 -5.69 10.05
CA GLY A 43 -1.17 -6.50 9.25
C GLY A 43 -1.55 -5.84 7.92
N ASN A 44 -0.62 -5.12 7.30
CA ASN A 44 -0.88 -4.34 6.07
C ASN A 44 -2.01 -3.29 6.17
N ALA A 45 -2.38 -2.88 7.36
CA ALA A 45 -3.38 -1.82 7.55
C ALA A 45 -2.81 -0.46 7.14
N SER A 46 -2.76 -0.19 5.83
CA SER A 46 -2.10 0.97 5.21
C SER A 46 -2.63 2.33 5.68
N VAL A 47 -3.80 2.39 6.28
CA VAL A 47 -4.39 3.60 6.88
C VAL A 47 -3.48 4.22 7.95
N ALA A 48 -2.70 3.39 8.65
CA ALA A 48 -1.79 3.82 9.71
C ALA A 48 -0.42 4.33 9.20
N ALA A 49 -0.20 4.40 7.89
CA ALA A 49 1.10 4.75 7.32
C ALA A 49 1.57 6.17 7.72
N GLU A 50 2.84 6.30 8.04
CA GLU A 50 3.53 7.59 8.28
C GLU A 50 4.55 7.93 7.19
N GLY A 51 4.56 7.20 6.10
CA GLY A 51 5.43 7.38 4.94
C GLY A 51 4.87 6.71 3.72
N MET A 52 5.57 6.81 2.60
CA MET A 52 5.10 6.29 1.31
C MET A 52 3.66 6.69 0.99
N PHE A 53 3.28 7.93 1.34
CA PHE A 53 1.89 8.43 1.28
C PHE A 53 1.25 8.21 -0.09
N LEU A 54 2.04 8.35 -1.18
CA LEU A 54 1.56 8.12 -2.55
C LEU A 54 0.94 6.72 -2.73
N TYR A 55 1.51 5.70 -2.11
CA TYR A 55 1.12 4.30 -2.29
C TYR A 55 0.18 3.79 -1.19
N THR A 56 0.16 4.47 -0.06
CA THR A 56 -0.65 4.08 1.09
C THR A 56 -1.93 4.92 1.18
N ASN A 57 -1.83 6.11 1.72
CA ASN A 57 -2.91 7.06 1.90
C ASN A 57 -2.40 8.50 1.69
N PRO A 58 -2.54 9.08 0.47
CA PRO A 58 -2.09 10.43 0.19
C PRO A 58 -2.69 11.52 1.09
N ALA A 59 -3.89 11.29 1.65
CA ALA A 59 -4.52 12.23 2.56
C ALA A 59 -3.83 12.26 3.94
N ALA A 60 -3.16 11.19 4.34
CA ALA A 60 -2.42 11.16 5.60
C ALA A 60 -1.23 12.14 5.63
N PHE A 61 -0.76 12.61 4.48
CA PHE A 61 0.27 13.65 4.43
C PHE A 61 -0.14 14.96 5.09
N PHE A 62 -1.44 15.27 5.16
CA PHE A 62 -1.93 16.46 5.87
C PHE A 62 -1.80 16.34 7.40
N THR A 63 -1.49 15.16 7.94
CA THR A 63 -1.29 14.96 9.39
C THR A 63 0.05 15.46 9.89
N ILE A 64 1.04 15.62 9.03
CA ILE A 64 2.37 16.13 9.39
C ILE A 64 2.47 17.62 9.10
N ASP A 65 3.19 18.38 9.95
CA ASP A 65 3.33 19.84 9.81
C ASP A 65 4.38 20.24 8.77
N LYS A 66 5.12 19.27 8.23
CA LYS A 66 6.18 19.51 7.26
C LYS A 66 5.63 19.70 5.85
N LYS A 67 6.36 20.46 5.04
CA LYS A 67 5.97 20.82 3.68
C LYS A 67 6.39 19.80 2.64
N TRP A 68 7.49 19.11 2.91
CA TRP A 68 8.04 18.05 2.07
C TRP A 68 8.11 16.73 2.83
N THR A 69 7.97 15.65 2.12
CA THR A 69 8.28 14.29 2.57
C THR A 69 8.98 13.55 1.45
N THR A 70 9.97 12.75 1.80
CA THR A 70 10.66 11.84 0.88
C THR A 70 10.78 10.48 1.55
N ASP A 71 10.57 9.43 0.80
CA ASP A 71 10.68 8.07 1.29
C ASP A 71 11.36 7.18 0.26
N VAL A 72 12.17 6.24 0.73
CA VAL A 72 12.71 5.12 -0.04
C VAL A 72 12.49 3.83 0.74
N SER A 73 12.21 2.74 0.06
CA SER A 73 12.07 1.42 0.69
C SER A 73 12.57 0.30 -0.20
N ALA A 74 12.93 -0.80 0.44
CA ALA A 74 13.29 -2.05 -0.19
C ALA A 74 12.60 -3.22 0.52
N SER A 75 11.85 -4.02 -0.23
CA SER A 75 11.26 -5.28 0.25
C SER A 75 11.99 -6.44 -0.42
N LEU A 76 12.57 -7.32 0.37
CA LEU A 76 13.38 -8.45 -0.09
C LEU A 76 12.71 -9.76 0.33
N PHE A 77 12.31 -10.53 -0.66
CA PHE A 77 11.67 -11.83 -0.46
C PHE A 77 12.66 -12.88 0.00
N GLU A 78 12.17 -13.93 0.61
CA GLU A 78 12.95 -15.12 0.90
C GLU A 78 13.53 -15.68 -0.40
N LYS A 79 14.80 -16.13 -0.34
CA LYS A 79 15.47 -16.68 -1.50
C LYS A 79 14.95 -18.10 -1.73
N ASP A 80 14.54 -18.40 -2.94
CA ASP A 80 14.29 -19.75 -3.39
C ASP A 80 15.62 -20.43 -3.78
N GLU A 81 15.85 -21.66 -3.31
CA GLU A 81 17.09 -22.40 -3.59
C GLU A 81 17.16 -22.85 -5.05
N ASP A 82 16.01 -23.09 -5.68
CA ASP A 82 15.89 -23.57 -7.06
C ASP A 82 15.91 -22.47 -8.11
N ILE A 83 15.81 -21.19 -7.66
CA ILE A 83 15.75 -20.03 -8.55
C ILE A 83 16.99 -19.15 -8.35
N GLU A 84 17.69 -18.84 -9.44
CA GLU A 84 18.82 -17.92 -9.41
C GLU A 84 18.35 -16.48 -9.19
N GLY A 85 18.98 -15.78 -8.22
CA GLY A 85 18.63 -14.40 -7.86
C GLY A 85 17.73 -14.31 -6.63
N ARG A 86 17.18 -13.13 -6.41
CA ARG A 86 16.26 -12.83 -5.30
C ARG A 86 15.25 -11.78 -5.76
N TYR A 87 13.98 -12.07 -5.60
CA TYR A 87 12.96 -11.09 -5.89
C TYR A 87 13.01 -9.93 -4.88
N GLY A 88 12.96 -8.72 -5.39
CA GLY A 88 12.92 -7.51 -4.59
C GLY A 88 11.98 -6.48 -5.20
N LEU A 89 11.35 -5.69 -4.31
CA LEU A 89 10.55 -4.53 -4.65
C LEU A 89 11.18 -3.29 -4.03
N TYR A 90 11.44 -2.29 -4.84
CA TYR A 90 12.06 -1.03 -4.44
C TYR A 90 11.12 0.11 -4.78
N ALA A 91 10.99 1.07 -3.87
CA ALA A 91 10.13 2.23 -4.07
C ALA A 91 10.80 3.51 -3.58
N ALA A 92 10.49 4.60 -4.26
CA ALA A 92 10.88 5.94 -3.85
C ALA A 92 9.71 6.90 -4.09
N THR A 93 9.46 7.81 -3.15
CA THR A 93 8.42 8.83 -3.28
C THR A 93 8.90 10.18 -2.80
N VAL A 94 8.30 11.23 -3.36
CA VAL A 94 8.38 12.59 -2.86
C VAL A 94 6.96 13.17 -2.80
N GLY A 95 6.66 13.87 -1.72
CA GLY A 95 5.41 14.60 -1.54
C GLY A 95 5.68 16.06 -1.21
N TYR A 96 4.85 16.95 -1.74
CA TYR A 96 4.95 18.40 -1.53
C TYR A 96 3.59 19.04 -1.30
N LYS A 97 3.45 19.83 -0.23
CA LYS A 97 2.26 20.66 0.01
C LYS A 97 2.36 21.94 -0.78
N LEU A 98 1.64 22.03 -1.90
CA LEU A 98 1.55 23.26 -2.70
C LEU A 98 0.93 24.40 -1.92
N ALA A 99 -0.09 24.09 -1.10
CA ALA A 99 -0.78 25.03 -0.20
C ALA A 99 -1.35 24.27 1.00
N LYS A 100 -2.00 24.95 1.92
CA LYS A 100 -2.57 24.37 3.15
C LYS A 100 -3.50 23.15 2.88
N ARG A 101 -4.14 23.11 1.71
CA ARG A 101 -5.14 22.09 1.35
C ARG A 101 -4.79 21.27 0.12
N HIS A 102 -3.61 21.46 -0.47
CA HIS A 102 -3.22 20.82 -1.73
C HIS A 102 -1.87 20.15 -1.58
N ALA A 103 -1.77 18.88 -1.90
CA ALA A 103 -0.52 18.14 -1.94
C ALA A 103 -0.38 17.40 -3.27
N VAL A 104 0.84 17.33 -3.76
CA VAL A 104 1.23 16.57 -4.96
C VAL A 104 2.30 15.56 -4.59
N PHE A 105 2.36 14.49 -5.34
CA PHE A 105 3.29 13.39 -5.14
C PHE A 105 3.84 12.92 -6.47
N ALA A 106 5.10 12.48 -6.43
CA ALA A 106 5.72 11.70 -7.49
C ALA A 106 6.41 10.48 -6.88
N GLY A 107 6.48 9.39 -7.65
CA GLY A 107 7.10 8.16 -7.19
C GLY A 107 7.60 7.29 -8.31
N PHE A 108 8.41 6.33 -7.91
CA PHE A 108 8.96 5.29 -8.78
C PHE A 108 9.01 3.97 -8.00
N ARG A 109 8.61 2.89 -8.66
CA ARG A 109 8.77 1.52 -8.14
C ARG A 109 9.49 0.66 -9.17
N TYR A 110 10.25 -0.30 -8.67
CA TYR A 110 10.91 -1.34 -9.45
C TYR A 110 10.77 -2.69 -8.74
N ALA A 111 10.37 -3.71 -9.48
CA ALA A 111 10.27 -5.08 -9.00
C ALA A 111 11.05 -6.01 -9.94
N GLY A 112 11.85 -6.93 -9.38
CA GLY A 112 12.63 -7.86 -10.17
C GLY A 112 13.74 -8.51 -9.37
N GLY A 113 14.74 -9.06 -10.06
CA GLY A 113 15.92 -9.66 -9.44
C GLY A 113 16.01 -11.18 -9.59
N LEU A 114 14.98 -11.82 -10.17
CA LEU A 114 15.02 -13.25 -10.51
C LEU A 114 15.69 -13.46 -11.87
N LYS A 115 16.33 -14.62 -12.02
CA LYS A 115 16.80 -15.14 -13.29
C LYS A 115 16.21 -16.53 -13.50
N LEU A 116 15.38 -16.65 -14.51
CA LEU A 116 14.63 -17.87 -14.83
C LEU A 116 15.28 -18.55 -16.02
N LYS A 117 15.51 -19.85 -15.89
CA LYS A 117 16.04 -20.67 -16.97
C LYS A 117 14.98 -20.86 -18.04
N GLY A 118 15.34 -20.63 -19.29
CA GLY A 118 14.48 -20.91 -20.43
C GLY A 118 14.66 -22.34 -20.93
N PHE A 119 13.55 -22.95 -21.36
CA PHE A 119 13.55 -24.25 -22.02
C PHE A 119 12.66 -24.21 -23.27
N ASP A 120 13.03 -24.97 -24.31
CA ASP A 120 12.16 -25.19 -25.45
C ASP A 120 11.11 -26.25 -25.18
N MET A 121 10.22 -26.51 -26.15
CA MET A 121 9.17 -27.51 -26.02
C MET A 121 9.70 -28.94 -25.88
N LEU A 122 10.98 -29.18 -26.18
CA LEU A 122 11.64 -30.48 -26.07
C LEU A 122 12.44 -30.62 -24.78
N GLY A 123 12.41 -29.56 -23.92
CA GLY A 123 13.15 -29.51 -22.66
C GLY A 123 14.62 -29.10 -22.79
N ASN A 124 15.09 -28.68 -23.97
CA ASN A 124 16.46 -28.21 -24.11
C ASN A 124 16.62 -26.80 -23.54
N PRO A 125 17.75 -26.50 -22.87
CA PRO A 125 18.01 -25.17 -22.35
C PRO A 125 18.03 -24.12 -23.46
N THR A 126 17.33 -23.03 -23.24
CA THR A 126 17.34 -21.85 -24.11
C THR A 126 17.94 -20.64 -23.35
N LYS A 127 17.79 -19.44 -23.89
CA LYS A 127 18.27 -18.23 -23.24
C LYS A 127 17.49 -17.96 -21.96
N ASP A 128 18.21 -17.73 -20.85
CA ASP A 128 17.63 -17.29 -19.59
C ASP A 128 16.96 -15.92 -19.75
N TYR A 129 15.90 -15.67 -18.97
CA TYR A 129 15.23 -14.39 -18.95
C TYR A 129 15.13 -13.84 -17.52
N LYS A 130 15.09 -12.51 -17.42
CA LYS A 130 15.04 -11.78 -16.17
C LYS A 130 13.76 -10.93 -16.17
N PRO A 131 12.65 -11.39 -15.56
CA PRO A 131 11.44 -10.60 -15.47
C PRO A 131 11.66 -9.40 -14.56
N TYR A 132 11.09 -8.26 -14.95
CA TYR A 132 11.06 -7.06 -14.13
C TYR A 132 9.89 -6.16 -14.52
N ASP A 133 9.45 -5.38 -13.54
CA ASP A 133 8.43 -4.35 -13.70
C ASP A 133 8.96 -3.02 -13.15
N TRP A 134 8.48 -1.91 -13.70
CA TRP A 134 8.67 -0.61 -13.08
C TRP A 134 7.46 0.29 -13.31
N THR A 135 7.27 1.25 -12.38
CA THR A 135 6.22 2.26 -12.50
C THR A 135 6.78 3.67 -12.33
N ILE A 136 6.15 4.63 -13.01
CA ILE A 136 6.23 6.05 -12.68
C ILE A 136 4.87 6.46 -12.19
N ASP A 137 4.81 7.08 -11.02
CA ASP A 137 3.59 7.33 -10.28
C ASP A 137 3.44 8.81 -9.97
N LEU A 138 2.23 9.33 -10.12
CA LEU A 138 1.86 10.69 -9.75
C LEU A 138 0.63 10.66 -8.84
N GLY A 139 0.54 11.61 -7.93
CA GLY A 139 -0.59 11.70 -7.01
C GLY A 139 -0.95 13.15 -6.68
N TYR A 140 -2.21 13.34 -6.36
CA TYR A 140 -2.75 14.59 -5.89
C TYR A 140 -3.72 14.33 -4.74
N SER A 141 -3.64 15.14 -3.69
CA SER A 141 -4.56 15.10 -2.56
C SER A 141 -5.09 16.50 -2.24
N TYR A 142 -6.38 16.58 -1.93
CA TYR A 142 -7.07 17.80 -1.58
C TYR A 142 -7.82 17.67 -0.27
N GLN A 143 -7.53 18.57 0.69
CA GLN A 143 -8.25 18.67 1.95
C GLN A 143 -9.51 19.52 1.77
N ILE A 144 -10.67 18.86 1.72
CA ILE A 144 -11.97 19.49 1.49
C ILE A 144 -12.35 20.38 2.70
N GLY A 145 -12.08 19.91 3.91
CA GLY A 145 -12.36 20.57 5.18
C GLY A 145 -13.12 19.69 6.16
N ASN A 146 -13.21 20.12 7.42
CA ASN A 146 -13.84 19.35 8.49
C ASN A 146 -13.29 17.92 8.64
N GLY A 147 -11.97 17.75 8.43
CA GLY A 147 -11.31 16.46 8.48
C GLY A 147 -11.43 15.62 7.20
N PHE A 148 -12.22 16.00 6.21
CA PHE A 148 -12.35 15.25 4.95
C PHE A 148 -11.29 15.65 3.92
N SER A 149 -10.76 14.65 3.25
CA SER A 149 -9.82 14.79 2.13
C SER A 149 -10.20 13.82 1.02
N ALA A 150 -9.88 14.18 -0.22
CA ALA A 150 -9.98 13.29 -1.37
C ALA A 150 -8.64 13.25 -2.10
N TYR A 151 -8.36 12.15 -2.78
CA TYR A 151 -7.12 12.00 -3.53
C TYR A 151 -7.31 11.16 -4.78
N ALA A 152 -6.40 11.34 -5.72
CA ALA A 152 -6.26 10.50 -6.90
C ALA A 152 -4.79 10.24 -7.17
N THR A 153 -4.47 9.03 -7.63
CA THR A 153 -3.12 8.66 -8.09
C THR A 153 -3.20 7.96 -9.43
N GLY A 154 -2.14 8.07 -10.21
CA GLY A 154 -2.00 7.38 -11.50
C GLY A 154 -0.60 6.80 -11.61
N SER A 155 -0.50 5.59 -12.14
CA SER A 155 0.71 4.84 -12.38
C SER A 155 0.84 4.49 -13.85
N PHE A 156 1.94 4.85 -14.49
CA PHE A 156 2.33 4.24 -15.75
C PHE A 156 3.19 3.02 -15.43
N LEU A 157 2.79 1.85 -15.93
CA LEU A 157 3.43 0.57 -15.69
C LEU A 157 4.11 0.06 -16.96
N PHE A 158 5.35 -0.36 -16.83
CA PHE A 158 6.07 -1.17 -17.80
C PHE A 158 6.37 -2.54 -17.18
N SER A 159 6.07 -3.60 -17.91
CA SER A 159 6.34 -4.98 -17.50
C SER A 159 7.11 -5.73 -18.57
N HIS A 160 8.15 -6.43 -18.16
CA HIS A 160 8.96 -7.32 -19.00
C HIS A 160 8.93 -8.73 -18.42
N LEU A 161 8.23 -9.62 -19.07
CA LEU A 161 8.30 -11.07 -18.81
C LEU A 161 9.24 -11.71 -19.85
N SER A 162 8.68 -12.36 -20.87
CA SER A 162 9.38 -12.77 -22.08
C SER A 162 9.23 -11.74 -23.20
N LYS A 163 8.18 -10.93 -23.13
CA LYS A 163 7.89 -9.76 -23.98
C LYS A 163 7.52 -8.58 -23.11
N ASN A 164 7.48 -7.41 -23.71
CA ASN A 164 7.12 -6.17 -23.02
C ASN A 164 5.62 -5.91 -23.10
N ALA A 165 5.09 -5.33 -22.03
CA ALA A 165 3.76 -4.77 -21.99
C ALA A 165 3.78 -3.42 -21.25
N ASN A 166 2.90 -2.52 -21.63
CA ASN A 166 2.71 -1.24 -20.96
C ASN A 166 1.26 -1.07 -20.56
N GLY A 167 1.03 -0.37 -19.48
CA GLY A 167 -0.31 -0.07 -19.01
C GLY A 167 -0.35 1.15 -18.10
N ALA A 168 -1.54 1.49 -17.69
CA ALA A 168 -1.78 2.52 -16.70
C ALA A 168 -2.78 2.03 -15.65
N ALA A 169 -2.56 2.40 -14.40
CA ALA A 169 -3.47 2.13 -13.31
C ALA A 169 -3.83 3.44 -12.60
N PHE A 170 -5.08 3.55 -12.15
CA PHE A 170 -5.60 4.74 -11.47
C PHE A 170 -6.24 4.34 -10.15
N THR A 171 -6.04 5.19 -9.14
CA THR A 171 -6.65 5.03 -7.82
C THR A 171 -7.36 6.33 -7.45
N ILE A 172 -8.55 6.22 -6.89
CA ILE A 172 -9.28 7.32 -6.27
C ILE A 172 -9.69 6.92 -4.86
N GLY A 173 -9.60 7.87 -3.93
CA GLY A 173 -9.97 7.60 -2.54
C GLY A 173 -10.36 8.85 -1.79
N ALA A 174 -10.90 8.62 -0.61
CA ALA A 174 -11.27 9.66 0.33
C ALA A 174 -10.92 9.22 1.75
N ALA A 175 -10.51 10.18 2.56
CA ALA A 175 -10.18 9.94 3.95
C ALA A 175 -10.88 10.95 4.86
N TYR A 176 -11.16 10.50 6.07
CA TYR A 176 -11.60 11.34 7.18
C TYR A 176 -10.60 11.28 8.32
N GLN A 177 -10.19 12.43 8.80
CA GLN A 177 -9.27 12.59 9.92
C GLN A 177 -9.91 13.42 11.01
N ASN A 178 -9.77 12.98 12.25
CA ASN A 178 -10.14 13.76 13.44
C ASN A 178 -9.04 13.63 14.50
N ASN A 179 -8.40 14.73 14.82
CA ASN A 179 -7.30 14.80 15.79
C ASN A 179 -7.74 15.31 17.17
N GLU A 180 -9.05 15.57 17.36
CA GLU A 180 -9.62 16.19 18.55
C GLU A 180 -10.61 15.25 19.25
N ILE A 181 -10.33 13.95 19.26
CA ILE A 181 -11.14 12.97 19.99
C ILE A 181 -10.46 12.59 21.30
N ASN A 182 -11.24 12.13 22.25
CA ASN A 182 -10.78 11.60 23.53
C ASN A 182 -11.25 10.16 23.68
N VAL A 183 -10.34 9.27 24.05
CA VAL A 183 -10.61 7.87 24.37
C VAL A 183 -10.10 7.61 25.78
N LEU A 184 -10.99 7.22 26.69
CA LEU A 184 -10.68 6.99 28.11
C LEU A 184 -9.95 8.19 28.76
N ASN A 185 -10.39 9.42 28.45
CA ASN A 185 -9.78 10.68 28.87
C ASN A 185 -8.37 10.94 28.33
N CYS A 186 -7.90 10.18 27.35
CA CYS A 186 -6.63 10.41 26.67
C CYS A 186 -6.87 11.06 25.30
N PRO A 187 -6.08 12.05 24.88
CA PRO A 187 -6.13 12.58 23.53
C PRO A 187 -5.92 11.49 22.49
N ALA A 188 -6.69 11.51 21.41
CA ALA A 188 -6.59 10.50 20.38
C ALA A 188 -6.80 11.09 18.98
N LYS A 189 -6.31 10.36 17.98
CA LYS A 189 -6.40 10.69 16.56
C LYS A 189 -7.06 9.53 15.82
N LEU A 190 -8.07 9.84 15.02
CA LEU A 190 -8.78 8.89 14.18
C LEU A 190 -8.48 9.21 12.71
N MET A 191 -8.14 8.17 11.95
CA MET A 191 -8.07 8.20 10.49
C MET A 191 -8.98 7.10 9.95
N ILE A 192 -9.80 7.43 8.95
CA ILE A 192 -10.58 6.46 8.17
C ILE A 192 -10.27 6.72 6.71
N ASP A 193 -10.06 5.67 5.94
CA ASP A 193 -9.75 5.76 4.51
C ASP A 193 -10.58 4.73 3.74
N ALA A 194 -10.98 5.11 2.51
CA ALA A 194 -11.57 4.20 1.56
C ALA A 194 -11.17 4.58 0.14
N LYS A 195 -10.82 3.58 -0.68
CA LYS A 195 -10.36 3.77 -2.05
C LYS A 195 -10.82 2.67 -2.99
N VAL A 196 -10.92 3.01 -4.27
CA VAL A 196 -10.90 2.07 -5.38
C VAL A 196 -9.55 2.24 -6.07
N ALA A 197 -8.78 1.17 -6.13
CA ALA A 197 -7.39 1.22 -6.54
C ALA A 197 -7.12 0.38 -7.78
N ASP A 198 -6.07 0.75 -8.49
CA ASP A 198 -5.47 0.05 -9.63
C ASP A 198 -6.46 -0.26 -10.76
N ILE A 199 -7.35 0.70 -11.05
CA ILE A 199 -8.28 0.63 -12.17
C ILE A 199 -7.49 0.88 -13.46
N GLY A 200 -7.52 -0.08 -14.40
CA GLY A 200 -6.82 0.09 -15.67
C GLY A 200 -7.14 -0.99 -16.70
N PRO A 201 -6.70 -0.81 -17.95
CA PRO A 201 -6.85 -1.82 -18.99
C PRO A 201 -5.92 -3.01 -18.72
N LYS A 202 -6.25 -4.17 -19.31
CA LYS A 202 -5.38 -5.34 -19.27
C LYS A 202 -4.03 -5.05 -19.95
N LEU A 203 -2.95 -5.54 -19.37
CA LEU A 203 -1.63 -5.55 -20.01
C LEU A 203 -1.62 -6.63 -21.11
N ASP A 204 -1.22 -6.25 -22.32
CA ASP A 204 -1.13 -7.15 -23.46
C ASP A 204 0.33 -7.33 -23.86
N TYR A 205 0.84 -8.56 -23.73
CA TYR A 205 2.23 -8.91 -24.09
C TYR A 205 2.35 -9.30 -25.58
N GLY A 206 1.29 -9.18 -26.37
CA GLY A 206 1.34 -9.39 -27.84
C GLY A 206 1.54 -10.85 -28.27
N ASN A 207 1.30 -11.81 -27.38
CA ASN A 207 1.42 -13.26 -27.63
C ASN A 207 0.14 -14.03 -27.26
N GLY A 208 -0.98 -13.32 -27.14
CA GLY A 208 -2.25 -13.87 -26.65
C GLY A 208 -2.37 -13.87 -25.12
N TYR A 209 -1.29 -13.62 -24.40
CA TYR A 209 -1.30 -13.50 -22.95
C TYR A 209 -1.62 -12.07 -22.52
N LYS A 210 -2.65 -11.92 -21.70
CA LYS A 210 -3.10 -10.65 -21.13
C LYS A 210 -3.24 -10.78 -19.61
N THR A 211 -2.73 -9.79 -18.90
CA THR A 211 -2.82 -9.71 -17.43
C THR A 211 -3.74 -8.55 -17.04
N SER A 212 -4.72 -8.79 -16.20
CA SER A 212 -5.61 -7.76 -15.67
C SER A 212 -4.91 -6.90 -14.63
N MET A 213 -5.29 -5.63 -14.52
CA MET A 213 -4.91 -4.79 -13.38
C MET A 213 -5.56 -5.33 -12.11
N PRO A 214 -4.87 -5.28 -10.96
CA PRO A 214 -5.38 -5.80 -9.68
C PRO A 214 -6.39 -4.82 -9.06
N THR A 215 -7.43 -4.49 -9.79
CA THR A 215 -8.45 -3.53 -9.32
C THR A 215 -9.10 -4.04 -8.04
N HIS A 216 -9.05 -3.21 -7.01
CA HIS A 216 -9.60 -3.58 -5.71
C HIS A 216 -10.25 -2.39 -5.00
N ILE A 217 -11.10 -2.73 -4.05
CA ILE A 217 -11.74 -1.80 -3.14
C ILE A 217 -11.15 -2.04 -1.76
N THR A 218 -10.68 -0.98 -1.12
CA THR A 218 -10.11 -1.06 0.23
C THR A 218 -10.78 -0.03 1.14
N GLY A 219 -11.06 -0.43 2.36
CA GLY A 219 -11.48 0.46 3.43
C GLY A 219 -10.82 0.10 4.74
N GLY A 220 -10.55 1.10 5.58
CA GLY A 220 -9.93 0.85 6.86
C GLY A 220 -9.96 2.05 7.80
N GLY A 221 -9.50 1.82 9.01
CA GLY A 221 -9.37 2.84 10.04
C GLY A 221 -8.16 2.63 10.93
N ALA A 222 -7.66 3.73 11.48
CA ALA A 222 -6.60 3.73 12.48
C ALA A 222 -6.95 4.68 13.61
N LEU A 223 -6.68 4.26 14.82
CA LEU A 223 -6.86 5.04 16.05
C LEU A 223 -5.52 5.06 16.78
N THR A 224 -5.04 6.27 17.10
CA THR A 224 -3.83 6.47 17.88
C THR A 224 -4.18 7.23 19.14
N VAL A 225 -3.82 6.72 20.32
CA VAL A 225 -4.14 7.27 21.64
C VAL A 225 -2.86 7.67 22.34
N ASP A 226 -2.76 8.92 22.76
CA ASP A 226 -1.69 9.44 23.60
C ASP A 226 -2.00 9.10 25.08
N VAL A 227 -1.54 7.95 25.56
CA VAL A 227 -1.79 7.47 26.93
C VAL A 227 -1.08 8.35 27.96
N SER A 228 0.09 8.90 27.58
CA SER A 228 0.82 9.93 28.32
C SER A 228 1.76 10.67 27.38
N ASP A 229 2.48 11.66 27.86
CA ASP A 229 3.46 12.42 27.08
C ASP A 229 4.51 11.55 26.37
N LYS A 230 4.81 10.37 26.94
CA LYS A 230 5.84 9.44 26.45
C LYS A 230 5.29 8.17 25.85
N HIS A 231 4.04 7.82 26.10
CA HIS A 231 3.46 6.53 25.72
C HIS A 231 2.27 6.72 24.79
N GLN A 232 2.36 6.16 23.60
CA GLN A 232 1.31 6.19 22.60
C GLN A 232 0.99 4.76 22.16
N ILE A 233 -0.29 4.47 21.97
CA ILE A 233 -0.79 3.19 21.45
C ILE A 233 -1.58 3.48 20.17
N GLY A 234 -1.24 2.80 19.10
CA GLY A 234 -1.94 2.81 17.83
C GLY A 234 -2.58 1.46 17.55
N VAL A 235 -3.77 1.46 16.98
CA VAL A 235 -4.40 0.27 16.40
C VAL A 235 -4.92 0.62 15.01
N ALA A 236 -4.85 -0.33 14.08
CA ALA A 236 -5.36 -0.15 12.73
C ALA A 236 -5.97 -1.44 12.22
N ALA A 237 -6.97 -1.31 11.35
CA ALA A 237 -7.55 -2.42 10.61
C ALA A 237 -7.98 -1.95 9.22
N SER A 238 -7.86 -2.84 8.24
CA SER A 238 -8.33 -2.61 6.87
C SER A 238 -8.80 -3.90 6.22
N ALA A 239 -9.67 -3.77 5.23
CA ALA A 239 -10.08 -4.88 4.39
C ALA A 239 -10.06 -4.45 2.92
N SER A 240 -9.65 -5.38 2.05
CA SER A 240 -9.56 -5.20 0.61
C SER A 240 -10.29 -6.33 -0.09
N TYR A 241 -11.08 -5.98 -1.08
CA TYR A 241 -11.72 -6.92 -1.98
C TYR A 241 -11.21 -6.67 -3.40
N TYR A 242 -10.51 -7.65 -3.95
CA TYR A 242 -10.03 -7.65 -5.33
C TYR A 242 -11.16 -8.15 -6.24
N CYS A 243 -11.44 -7.38 -7.27
CA CYS A 243 -12.50 -7.70 -8.21
C CYS A 243 -12.21 -9.02 -8.92
N GLU A 244 -13.26 -9.77 -9.16
CA GLU A 244 -13.20 -11.13 -9.70
C GLU A 244 -12.68 -11.14 -11.14
N VAL A 245 -11.75 -12.07 -11.43
CA VAL A 245 -11.34 -12.47 -12.77
C VAL A 245 -11.37 -13.98 -12.85
N ASP A 246 -11.98 -14.51 -13.91
CA ASP A 246 -12.07 -15.94 -14.19
C ASP A 246 -12.62 -16.75 -12.99
N ASN A 247 -13.68 -16.24 -12.33
CA ASN A 247 -14.35 -16.82 -11.17
C ASN A 247 -13.50 -16.92 -9.89
N HIS A 248 -12.42 -16.15 -9.78
CA HIS A 248 -11.62 -16.06 -8.57
C HIS A 248 -11.64 -14.63 -8.02
N SER A 249 -12.12 -14.47 -6.81
CA SER A 249 -12.00 -13.22 -6.04
C SER A 249 -11.00 -13.41 -4.92
N MET A 250 -10.30 -12.33 -4.58
CA MET A 250 -9.38 -12.32 -3.46
C MET A 250 -9.86 -11.32 -2.41
N THR A 251 -9.92 -11.78 -1.16
CA THR A 251 -10.21 -10.92 -0.01
C THR A 251 -9.03 -10.93 0.92
N MET A 252 -8.61 -9.75 1.34
CA MET A 252 -7.57 -9.58 2.34
C MET A 252 -8.10 -8.69 3.46
N ALA A 253 -7.78 -9.02 4.70
CA ALA A 253 -8.15 -8.20 5.84
C ALA A 253 -7.01 -8.24 6.87
N GLY A 254 -6.60 -7.08 7.32
CA GLY A 254 -5.49 -6.97 8.26
C GLY A 254 -5.82 -6.10 9.45
N ALA A 255 -5.21 -6.43 10.58
CA ALA A 255 -5.25 -5.63 11.78
C ALA A 255 -3.91 -5.70 12.53
N GLY A 256 -3.61 -4.63 13.26
CA GLY A 256 -2.38 -4.58 14.04
C GLY A 256 -2.39 -3.50 15.08
N ALA A 257 -1.36 -3.56 15.93
CA ALA A 257 -1.12 -2.60 16.99
C ALA A 257 0.32 -2.07 16.95
N GLU A 258 0.47 -0.83 17.36
CA GLU A 258 1.74 -0.14 17.53
C GLU A 258 1.85 0.40 18.95
N TYR A 259 3.00 0.23 19.57
CA TYR A 259 3.39 0.96 20.75
C TYR A 259 4.54 1.88 20.42
N THR A 260 4.40 3.16 20.74
CA THR A 260 5.44 4.16 20.52
C THR A 260 5.88 4.80 21.83
N TYR A 261 7.18 4.76 22.09
CA TYR A 261 7.82 5.38 23.23
C TYR A 261 8.48 6.69 22.85
N ASN A 262 8.19 7.72 23.66
CA ASN A 262 8.75 9.08 23.53
C ASN A 262 8.59 9.69 22.12
N LYS A 263 7.53 9.29 21.38
CA LYS A 263 7.27 9.68 19.98
C LYS A 263 8.45 9.37 19.04
N MET A 264 9.33 8.48 19.45
CA MET A 264 10.61 8.17 18.79
C MET A 264 10.75 6.70 18.40
N LEU A 265 10.53 5.79 19.36
CA LEU A 265 10.75 4.36 19.16
C LEU A 265 9.42 3.65 19.06
N SER A 266 9.19 2.94 17.98
CA SER A 266 7.96 2.18 17.75
C SER A 266 8.24 0.70 17.60
N VAL A 267 7.37 -0.13 18.17
CA VAL A 267 7.28 -1.56 17.90
C VAL A 267 5.88 -1.90 17.43
N ARG A 268 5.77 -2.84 16.49
CA ARG A 268 4.52 -3.15 15.79
C ARG A 268 4.33 -4.64 15.68
N ALA A 269 3.09 -5.08 15.75
CA ALA A 269 2.70 -6.44 15.42
C ALA A 269 1.31 -6.44 14.80
N GLY A 270 1.05 -7.41 13.94
CA GLY A 270 -0.24 -7.55 13.28
C GLY A 270 -0.41 -8.89 12.59
N TYR A 271 -1.57 -9.06 12.05
CA TYR A 271 -1.93 -10.22 11.25
C TYR A 271 -2.73 -9.76 10.03
N GLU A 272 -2.40 -10.30 8.88
CA GLU A 272 -3.17 -10.17 7.66
C GLU A 272 -3.76 -11.53 7.30
N TYR A 273 -5.06 -11.58 7.16
CA TYR A 273 -5.78 -12.68 6.58
C TYR A 273 -5.86 -12.48 5.06
N GLY A 274 -5.51 -13.48 4.29
CA GLY A 274 -5.76 -13.56 2.87
C GLY A 274 -6.31 -14.94 2.52
N ASN A 275 -7.36 -15.00 1.68
CA ASN A 275 -7.74 -16.28 1.11
C ASN A 275 -6.64 -16.80 0.17
N HIS A 276 -6.71 -18.06 -0.24
CA HIS A 276 -5.70 -18.71 -1.10
C HIS A 276 -4.27 -18.68 -0.52
N ASP A 277 -4.14 -18.99 0.78
CA ASP A 277 -2.86 -19.14 1.48
C ASP A 277 -1.99 -17.87 1.52
N LEU A 278 -2.63 -16.70 1.49
CA LEU A 278 -1.96 -15.40 1.51
C LEU A 278 -1.94 -14.74 2.90
N SER A 279 -2.09 -15.53 3.94
CA SER A 279 -2.09 -15.00 5.32
C SER A 279 -0.68 -14.82 5.85
N HIS A 280 -0.47 -13.74 6.64
CA HIS A 280 0.83 -13.37 7.19
C HIS A 280 0.72 -12.93 8.64
N PHE A 281 1.67 -13.31 9.48
CA PHE A 281 2.00 -12.57 10.69
C PHE A 281 2.99 -11.46 10.35
N THR A 282 2.83 -10.31 10.98
CA THR A 282 3.68 -9.15 10.71
C THR A 282 4.25 -8.60 12.01
N VAL A 283 5.53 -8.26 11.99
CA VAL A 283 6.22 -7.61 13.12
C VAL A 283 7.12 -6.51 12.56
N GLY A 284 7.39 -5.49 13.35
CA GLY A 284 8.29 -4.44 12.93
C GLY A 284 8.68 -3.48 14.03
N ALA A 285 9.65 -2.65 13.72
CA ALA A 285 10.12 -1.58 14.57
C ALA A 285 10.44 -0.34 13.77
N GLY A 286 10.45 0.81 14.43
CA GLY A 286 10.76 2.08 13.80
C GLY A 286 11.42 3.05 14.75
N ILE A 287 12.18 3.97 14.15
CA ILE A 287 12.79 5.10 14.84
C ILE A 287 12.43 6.37 14.08
N LYS A 288 11.97 7.40 14.83
CA LYS A 288 11.68 8.73 14.30
C LYS A 288 12.44 9.77 15.09
N TYR A 289 13.27 10.55 14.42
CA TYR A 289 14.06 11.59 15.08
C TYR A 289 14.28 12.77 14.14
N GLN A 290 13.89 13.96 14.57
CA GLN A 290 14.08 15.23 13.81
C GLN A 290 13.65 15.18 12.33
N GLY A 291 12.51 14.52 12.04
CA GLY A 291 12.01 14.34 10.68
C GLY A 291 12.52 13.08 9.98
N LEU A 292 13.63 12.52 10.42
CA LEU A 292 14.13 11.23 9.91
C LEU A 292 13.27 10.08 10.43
N ARG A 293 12.90 9.15 9.56
CA ARG A 293 12.13 7.94 9.86
C ARG A 293 12.89 6.73 9.31
N LEU A 294 13.22 5.79 10.17
CA LEU A 294 13.75 4.49 9.79
C LEU A 294 12.78 3.41 10.27
N ASN A 295 12.36 2.56 9.39
CA ASN A 295 11.41 1.50 9.70
C ASN A 295 11.91 0.17 9.15
N GLY A 296 11.62 -0.90 9.88
CA GLY A 296 11.82 -2.28 9.45
C GLY A 296 10.59 -3.11 9.76
N SER A 297 10.21 -4.00 8.85
CA SER A 297 9.14 -4.97 9.08
C SER A 297 9.50 -6.32 8.48
N TYR A 298 9.02 -7.36 9.12
CA TYR A 298 9.10 -8.71 8.60
C TYR A 298 7.69 -9.29 8.51
N MET A 299 7.38 -9.81 7.34
CA MET A 299 6.13 -10.51 7.06
C MET A 299 6.43 -11.99 6.95
N LEU A 300 5.81 -12.76 7.86
CA LEU A 300 5.98 -14.18 7.97
C LEU A 300 4.76 -14.89 7.34
N GLY A 301 4.96 -15.55 6.22
CA GLY A 301 3.93 -16.38 5.57
C GLY A 301 3.53 -17.54 6.49
N THR A 302 2.23 -17.84 6.54
CA THR A 302 1.68 -18.89 7.41
C THR A 302 1.56 -20.26 6.72
N THR A 303 1.91 -20.33 5.45
CA THR A 303 1.79 -21.52 4.61
C THR A 303 3.16 -22.02 4.14
N GLU A 304 3.19 -23.20 3.51
CA GLU A 304 4.40 -23.77 2.90
C GLU A 304 4.93 -22.93 1.72
N ALA A 305 4.11 -22.02 1.17
CA ALA A 305 4.56 -21.07 0.19
C ALA A 305 5.56 -20.10 0.84
N LYS A 306 6.80 -20.06 0.33
CA LYS A 306 7.90 -19.19 0.79
C LYS A 306 7.61 -17.73 0.42
N ASN A 307 6.57 -17.13 1.03
CA ASN A 307 6.12 -15.77 0.74
C ASN A 307 6.51 -14.76 1.84
N SER A 308 7.43 -15.13 2.71
CA SER A 308 7.99 -14.23 3.73
C SER A 308 8.90 -13.19 3.10
N TYR A 309 8.87 -11.97 3.62
CA TYR A 309 9.76 -10.91 3.16
C TYR A 309 10.09 -9.87 4.24
N LEU A 310 11.26 -9.28 4.09
CA LEU A 310 11.76 -8.18 4.92
C LEU A 310 11.58 -6.87 4.15
N THR A 311 10.98 -5.86 4.78
CA THR A 311 10.95 -4.50 4.24
C THR A 311 11.73 -3.55 5.15
N VAL A 312 12.55 -2.71 4.55
CA VAL A 312 13.24 -1.60 5.23
C VAL A 312 12.88 -0.32 4.51
N GLY A 313 12.53 0.70 5.28
CA GLY A 313 12.16 2.03 4.76
C GLY A 313 12.91 3.14 5.47
N LEU A 314 13.31 4.14 4.71
CA LEU A 314 13.92 5.38 5.17
C LEU A 314 13.11 6.54 4.64
N GLY A 315 12.72 7.47 5.51
CA GLY A 315 11.99 8.68 5.12
C GLY A 315 12.52 9.92 5.83
N TYR A 316 12.24 11.08 5.24
CA TYR A 316 12.58 12.38 5.82
C TYR A 316 11.49 13.41 5.52
N ASP A 317 11.07 14.11 6.59
CA ASP A 317 10.08 15.20 6.55
C ASP A 317 10.76 16.54 6.81
N PHE A 318 10.62 17.55 5.92
CA PHE A 318 11.31 18.86 6.02
C PHE A 318 10.48 20.05 5.48
#